data_d537a849ecd3c60282918f1f6e8ac847
#
_entry.id   d537a849ecd3c60282918f1f6e8ac847
#
_cell.length_a   1.000
_cell.length_b   1.000
_cell.length_c   1.000
_cell.angle_alpha   90.00
_cell.angle_beta   90.00
_cell.angle_gamma   90.00
#
_symmetry.space_group_name_H-M   'P 1'
#
loop_
_entity.id
_entity.type
_entity.pdbx_description
1 polymer ?
#
loop_
_entity_poly.entity_id
_entity_poly.type
_entity_poly.pdbx_seq_one_letter_code
_entity_poly.pdbx_strand_id
1 'polypeptide(L)'
;YVVLGSTVKEASIFIKGEELALDELYKAHCSTLEPIFPTKTEEVKSKIETISYISQGEAKKSSLSIATPRVFIPAFPGTNCEYDSARAFERAGANASIRVFKNLTYKDIEDSIDTIVNEIKSSQIIMLPGGFSAGDEPDGSGKFIATVFRNPRVQEAINEFLTQKDGLMLGICNGFQVLIKLGLVPYGEIRVPSESAPTLTYNNIGRHQAKIARTRISSNKSPWLAQTNVGDIHNIAISHGEGKFVASEDVMRELIANGQVATQYVDFNNEATYDIEFNPNGSFYAVEGI
;
A
#
# COMPACT_ATOMS: atom_id res chain seq x y z
N TYR A 1 26.19 11.58 30.53
CA TYR A 1 26.11 10.24 29.97
C TYR A 1 27.02 9.28 30.74
N VAL A 2 26.68 8.01 30.76
CA VAL A 2 27.49 6.94 31.36
C VAL A 2 27.84 5.95 30.26
N VAL A 3 29.12 5.61 30.16
CA VAL A 3 29.57 4.56 29.21
C VAL A 3 29.17 3.21 29.78
N LEU A 4 28.33 2.46 29.07
CA LEU A 4 27.86 1.14 29.49
C LEU A 4 28.77 0.00 29.00
N GLY A 5 29.52 0.21 27.92
CA GLY A 5 30.40 -0.78 27.34
C GLY A 5 30.95 -0.36 25.97
N SER A 6 31.56 -1.30 25.27
CA SER A 6 32.05 -1.14 23.89
C SER A 6 31.55 -2.27 23.02
N THR A 7 31.43 -2.03 21.71
CA THR A 7 31.07 -3.05 20.74
C THR A 7 32.25 -4.02 20.51
N VAL A 8 31.93 -5.29 20.29
CA VAL A 8 32.88 -6.37 19.98
C VAL A 8 32.51 -7.00 18.64
N LYS A 9 33.39 -7.79 18.05
CA LYS A 9 33.15 -8.50 16.77
C LYS A 9 32.41 -9.81 16.95
N GLU A 10 32.53 -10.41 18.12
CA GLU A 10 31.91 -11.67 18.49
C GLU A 10 30.39 -11.48 18.61
N ALA A 11 29.62 -12.49 18.21
CA ALA A 11 28.18 -12.52 18.38
C ALA A 11 27.79 -12.84 19.83
N SER A 12 28.36 -12.10 20.79
CA SER A 12 28.23 -12.33 22.22
C SER A 12 28.15 -11.01 22.99
N ILE A 13 27.56 -11.07 24.18
CA ILE A 13 27.61 -10.02 25.20
C ILE A 13 28.48 -10.49 26.35
N PHE A 14 29.49 -9.69 26.70
CA PHE A 14 30.38 -9.97 27.82
C PHE A 14 29.99 -9.12 29.03
N ILE A 15 29.53 -9.72 30.12
CA ILE A 15 29.12 -9.04 31.34
C ILE A 15 29.80 -9.70 32.55
N LYS A 16 30.58 -8.93 33.32
CA LYS A 16 31.23 -9.39 34.57
C LYS A 16 32.04 -10.69 34.42
N GLY A 17 32.65 -10.90 33.26
CA GLY A 17 33.44 -12.08 32.98
C GLY A 17 32.67 -13.28 32.44
N GLU A 18 31.39 -13.17 32.26
CA GLU A 18 30.54 -14.16 31.60
C GLU A 18 30.33 -13.78 30.12
N GLU A 19 30.38 -14.78 29.26
CA GLU A 19 30.04 -14.66 27.85
C GLU A 19 28.64 -15.23 27.61
N LEU A 20 27.76 -14.40 26.99
CA LEU A 20 26.39 -14.75 26.64
C LEU A 20 26.23 -14.68 25.13
N ALA A 21 26.00 -15.82 24.48
CA ALA A 21 25.78 -15.89 23.04
C ALA A 21 24.47 -15.13 22.64
N LEU A 22 24.56 -14.28 21.62
CA LEU A 22 23.40 -13.49 21.16
C LEU A 22 22.24 -14.37 20.72
N ASP A 23 22.50 -15.51 20.09
CA ASP A 23 21.47 -16.46 19.64
C ASP A 23 20.68 -17.04 20.81
N GLU A 24 21.37 -17.38 21.91
CA GLU A 24 20.71 -17.90 23.11
C GLU A 24 19.88 -16.83 23.80
N LEU A 25 20.40 -15.60 23.89
CA LEU A 25 19.67 -14.46 24.45
C LEU A 25 18.44 -14.12 23.61
N TYR A 26 18.59 -14.08 22.28
CA TYR A 26 17.49 -13.83 21.37
C TYR A 26 16.40 -14.91 21.46
N LYS A 27 16.81 -16.18 21.48
CA LYS A 27 15.90 -17.32 21.68
C LYS A 27 15.16 -17.23 23.02
N ALA A 28 15.86 -16.93 24.11
CA ALA A 28 15.25 -16.75 25.43
C ALA A 28 14.25 -15.58 25.44
N HIS A 29 14.59 -14.47 24.79
CA HIS A 29 13.73 -13.29 24.67
C HIS A 29 12.42 -13.60 23.89
N CYS A 30 12.53 -14.29 22.76
CA CYS A 30 11.39 -14.57 21.88
C CYS A 30 10.54 -15.75 22.38
N SER A 31 11.12 -16.75 23.04
CA SER A 31 10.44 -18.02 23.34
C SER A 31 9.25 -17.91 24.28
N THR A 32 9.24 -16.91 25.15
CA THR A 32 8.19 -16.77 26.20
C THR A 32 6.80 -16.58 25.59
N LEU A 33 6.66 -15.78 24.57
CA LEU A 33 5.37 -15.46 23.93
C LEU A 33 5.18 -16.15 22.58
N GLU A 34 6.22 -16.80 22.04
CA GLU A 34 6.19 -17.44 20.71
C GLU A 34 5.03 -18.43 20.52
N PRO A 35 4.63 -19.26 21.53
CA PRO A 35 3.49 -20.16 21.38
C PRO A 35 2.13 -19.48 21.25
N ILE A 36 2.01 -18.22 21.71
CA ILE A 36 0.76 -17.45 21.70
C ILE A 36 0.78 -16.43 20.55
N PHE A 37 1.94 -15.81 20.35
CA PHE A 37 2.17 -14.78 19.33
C PHE A 37 3.38 -15.15 18.46
N PRO A 38 3.26 -16.14 17.58
CA PRO A 38 4.38 -16.60 16.76
C PRO A 38 4.98 -15.46 15.94
N THR A 39 6.30 -15.37 15.92
CA THR A 39 7.02 -14.38 15.12
C THR A 39 7.28 -14.85 13.69
N LYS A 40 7.04 -16.14 13.42
CA LYS A 40 7.23 -16.79 12.13
C LYS A 40 5.92 -17.43 11.66
N THR A 41 5.76 -17.55 10.36
CA THR A 41 4.74 -18.37 9.71
C THR A 41 5.36 -19.66 9.19
N GLU A 42 4.53 -20.57 8.66
CA GLU A 42 5.05 -21.72 7.92
C GLU A 42 5.94 -21.24 6.77
N GLU A 43 7.11 -21.88 6.64
CA GLU A 43 8.08 -21.53 5.62
C GLU A 43 7.59 -21.98 4.23
N VAL A 44 7.39 -21.01 3.33
CA VAL A 44 7.07 -21.28 1.92
C VAL A 44 8.38 -21.40 1.14
N LYS A 45 8.72 -22.61 0.71
CA LYS A 45 10.01 -22.92 0.04
C LYS A 45 10.02 -22.63 -1.46
N SER A 46 8.92 -22.17 -2.05
CA SER A 46 8.88 -21.85 -3.48
C SER A 46 9.67 -20.57 -3.77
N LYS A 47 10.48 -20.62 -4.83
CA LYS A 47 11.15 -19.41 -5.33
C LYS A 47 10.12 -18.52 -6.03
N ILE A 48 10.28 -17.23 -5.83
CA ILE A 48 9.51 -16.19 -6.52
C ILE A 48 10.40 -15.56 -7.59
N GLU A 49 9.80 -15.23 -8.73
CA GLU A 49 10.45 -14.41 -9.75
C GLU A 49 10.59 -12.96 -9.26
N THR A 50 11.79 -12.41 -9.36
CA THR A 50 12.03 -10.99 -9.17
C THR A 50 11.67 -10.26 -10.46
N ILE A 51 10.49 -9.66 -10.48
CA ILE A 51 9.87 -9.04 -11.66
C ILE A 51 10.65 -7.79 -12.05
N SER A 52 10.87 -7.63 -13.36
CA SER A 52 11.51 -6.45 -13.94
C SER A 52 10.83 -6.08 -15.25
N TYR A 53 10.10 -4.98 -15.26
CA TYR A 53 9.43 -4.45 -16.44
C TYR A 53 9.89 -3.02 -16.68
N ILE A 54 10.65 -2.82 -17.76
CA ILE A 54 11.11 -1.50 -18.19
C ILE A 54 10.15 -0.99 -19.26
N SER A 55 9.44 0.09 -18.97
CA SER A 55 8.58 0.75 -19.95
C SER A 55 9.41 1.27 -21.13
N GLN A 56 9.05 0.87 -22.33
CA GLN A 56 9.74 1.27 -23.57
C GLN A 56 9.22 2.59 -24.15
N GLY A 57 8.65 3.45 -23.35
CA GLY A 57 8.12 4.74 -23.78
C GLY A 57 8.61 5.89 -22.92
N GLU A 58 8.58 7.11 -23.47
CA GLU A 58 8.67 8.28 -22.60
C GLU A 58 7.53 8.22 -21.58
N ALA A 59 7.81 8.62 -20.33
CA ALA A 59 6.76 8.77 -19.32
C ALA A 59 5.62 9.59 -19.90
N LYS A 60 4.43 9.02 -19.93
CA LYS A 60 3.24 9.69 -20.50
C LYS A 60 3.04 11.00 -19.75
N LYS A 61 3.43 12.10 -20.34
CA LYS A 61 3.19 13.42 -19.79
C LYS A 61 1.71 13.74 -19.98
N SER A 62 1.07 14.25 -18.93
CA SER A 62 -0.29 14.76 -19.08
C SER A 62 -0.34 15.80 -20.20
N SER A 63 -1.36 15.72 -21.04
CA SER A 63 -1.64 16.71 -22.08
C SER A 63 -1.96 18.10 -21.49
N LEU A 64 -2.29 18.15 -20.22
CA LEU A 64 -2.61 19.37 -19.48
C LEU A 64 -1.37 19.85 -18.72
N SER A 65 -0.79 20.98 -19.16
CA SER A 65 0.24 21.68 -18.40
C SER A 65 -0.42 22.53 -17.32
N ILE A 66 -0.46 22.01 -16.11
CA ILE A 66 -1.05 22.69 -14.94
C ILE A 66 0.09 23.06 -13.98
N ALA A 67 0.25 24.36 -13.75
CA ALA A 67 1.35 24.88 -12.91
C ALA A 67 1.26 24.39 -11.45
N THR A 68 0.04 24.26 -10.91
CA THR A 68 -0.22 23.81 -9.54
C THR A 68 -1.36 22.81 -9.56
N PRO A 69 -1.07 21.49 -9.61
CA PRO A 69 -2.10 20.47 -9.62
C PRO A 69 -2.93 20.50 -8.33
N ARG A 70 -4.23 20.29 -8.46
CA ARG A 70 -5.14 20.12 -7.32
C ARG A 70 -5.23 18.65 -6.95
N VAL A 71 -5.08 18.36 -5.66
CA VAL A 71 -5.18 17.02 -5.10
C VAL A 71 -6.39 16.95 -4.19
N PHE A 72 -7.35 16.11 -4.52
CA PHE A 72 -8.48 15.82 -3.67
C PHE A 72 -8.16 14.64 -2.75
N ILE A 73 -8.36 14.84 -1.45
CA ILE A 73 -8.12 13.83 -0.41
C ILE A 73 -9.42 13.66 0.38
N PRO A 74 -10.25 12.65 0.09
CA PRO A 74 -11.43 12.36 0.90
C PRO A 74 -11.01 11.75 2.24
N ALA A 75 -11.55 12.29 3.33
CA ALA A 75 -11.37 11.78 4.68
C ALA A 75 -12.69 11.19 5.19
N PHE A 76 -12.68 9.93 5.53
CA PHE A 76 -13.82 9.18 6.05
C PHE A 76 -13.63 8.91 7.56
N PRO A 77 -14.70 8.55 8.30
CA PRO A 77 -14.53 8.09 9.67
C PRO A 77 -13.48 6.97 9.74
N GLY A 78 -12.43 7.17 10.54
CA GLY A 78 -11.30 6.24 10.66
C GLY A 78 -10.12 6.48 9.71
N THR A 79 -10.17 7.44 8.80
CA THR A 79 -9.00 7.89 8.03
C THR A 79 -7.99 8.57 8.97
N ASN A 80 -6.69 8.30 8.81
CA ASN A 80 -5.64 8.80 9.71
C ASN A 80 -4.51 9.55 9.01
N CYS A 81 -4.28 9.33 7.73
CA CYS A 81 -3.09 9.80 7.02
C CYS A 81 -3.38 10.93 6.02
N GLU A 82 -4.53 11.58 6.12
CA GLU A 82 -4.95 12.64 5.21
C GLU A 82 -4.04 13.88 5.30
N TYR A 83 -3.64 14.27 6.49
CA TYR A 83 -2.75 15.42 6.68
C TYR A 83 -1.31 15.15 6.23
N ASP A 84 -0.80 13.93 6.47
CA ASP A 84 0.54 13.55 6.01
C ASP A 84 0.57 13.46 4.48
N SER A 85 -0.48 12.93 3.88
CA SER A 85 -0.67 12.89 2.43
C SER A 85 -0.73 14.30 1.85
N ALA A 86 -1.54 15.19 2.44
CA ALA A 86 -1.64 16.58 1.98
C ALA A 86 -0.28 17.28 2.01
N ARG A 87 0.45 17.17 3.12
CA ARG A 87 1.79 17.76 3.27
C ARG A 87 2.79 17.22 2.25
N ALA A 88 2.72 15.93 1.89
CA ALA A 88 3.59 15.34 0.88
C ALA A 88 3.33 15.96 -0.50
N PHE A 89 2.08 16.10 -0.90
CA PHE A 89 1.69 16.73 -2.16
C PHE A 89 2.01 18.24 -2.19
N GLU A 90 1.78 18.96 -1.09
CA GLU A 90 2.11 20.38 -0.99
C GLU A 90 3.62 20.64 -1.09
N ARG A 91 4.46 19.78 -0.48
CA ARG A 91 5.92 19.83 -0.64
C ARG A 91 6.36 19.58 -2.08
N ALA A 92 5.59 18.81 -2.84
CA ALA A 92 5.80 18.60 -4.27
C ALA A 92 5.23 19.72 -5.16
N GLY A 93 4.64 20.77 -4.57
CA GLY A 93 4.12 21.94 -5.29
C GLY A 93 2.67 21.83 -5.72
N ALA A 94 1.91 20.86 -5.23
CA ALA A 94 0.49 20.73 -5.48
C ALA A 94 -0.35 21.51 -4.45
N ASN A 95 -1.64 21.69 -4.73
CA ASN A 95 -2.63 22.25 -3.81
C ASN A 95 -3.56 21.14 -3.33
N ALA A 96 -3.37 20.69 -2.08
CA ALA A 96 -4.16 19.62 -1.49
C ALA A 96 -5.43 20.14 -0.82
N SER A 97 -6.55 19.43 -1.05
CA SER A 97 -7.87 19.73 -0.49
C SER A 97 -8.40 18.51 0.24
N ILE A 98 -8.45 18.56 1.56
CA ILE A 98 -9.05 17.51 2.39
C ILE A 98 -10.56 17.83 2.54
N ARG A 99 -11.41 16.84 2.29
CA ARG A 99 -12.86 16.93 2.54
C ARG A 99 -13.35 15.77 3.37
N VAL A 100 -14.03 16.10 4.45
CA VAL A 100 -14.57 15.10 5.38
C VAL A 100 -15.93 14.62 4.88
N PHE A 101 -16.07 13.30 4.75
CA PHE A 101 -17.36 12.65 4.51
C PHE A 101 -18.16 12.60 5.81
N LYS A 102 -19.28 13.28 5.84
CA LYS A 102 -20.23 13.33 6.96
C LYS A 102 -21.33 12.32 6.75
N ASN A 103 -21.66 11.53 7.78
CA ASN A 103 -22.63 10.45 7.70
C ASN A 103 -23.63 10.40 8.88
N LEU A 104 -23.81 11.52 9.60
CA LEU A 104 -24.70 11.57 10.75
C LEU A 104 -26.19 11.65 10.35
N THR A 105 -26.49 12.32 9.25
CA THR A 105 -27.85 12.48 8.73
C THR A 105 -27.88 12.17 7.25
N TYR A 106 -29.08 11.89 6.71
CA TYR A 106 -29.27 11.72 5.27
C TYR A 106 -28.78 12.95 4.47
N LYS A 107 -29.06 14.14 4.99
CA LYS A 107 -28.59 15.39 4.37
C LYS A 107 -27.06 15.49 4.37
N ASP A 108 -26.40 15.12 5.45
CA ASP A 108 -24.92 15.11 5.50
C ASP A 108 -24.33 14.19 4.43
N ILE A 109 -24.95 13.03 4.20
CA ILE A 109 -24.51 12.08 3.17
C ILE A 109 -24.68 12.70 1.77
N GLU A 110 -25.84 13.28 1.45
CA GLU A 110 -26.08 13.93 0.16
C GLU A 110 -25.13 15.10 -0.08
N ASP A 111 -24.97 15.99 0.92
CA ASP A 111 -24.05 17.13 0.84
C ASP A 111 -22.59 16.67 0.67
N SER A 112 -22.23 15.53 1.28
CA SER A 112 -20.88 14.94 1.14
C SER A 112 -20.67 14.33 -0.24
N ILE A 113 -21.68 13.64 -0.79
CA ILE A 113 -21.64 13.12 -2.17
C ILE A 113 -21.48 14.27 -3.16
N ASP A 114 -22.25 15.36 -3.01
CA ASP A 114 -22.11 16.54 -3.86
C ASP A 114 -20.71 17.15 -3.77
N THR A 115 -20.17 17.25 -2.57
CA THR A 115 -18.82 17.74 -2.33
C THR A 115 -17.78 16.86 -3.03
N ILE A 116 -17.86 15.54 -2.88
CA ILE A 116 -16.95 14.58 -3.52
C ILE A 116 -17.00 14.75 -5.05
N VAL A 117 -18.18 14.77 -5.64
CA VAL A 117 -18.35 14.93 -7.10
C VAL A 117 -17.71 16.23 -7.59
N ASN A 118 -17.92 17.35 -6.89
CA ASN A 118 -17.35 18.64 -7.25
C ASN A 118 -15.82 18.67 -7.11
N GLU A 119 -15.27 18.07 -6.04
CA GLU A 119 -13.82 17.98 -5.84
C GLU A 119 -13.17 17.09 -6.91
N ILE A 120 -13.76 15.93 -7.28
CA ILE A 120 -13.29 15.08 -8.37
C ILE A 120 -13.26 15.89 -9.68
N LYS A 121 -14.34 16.61 -9.98
CA LYS A 121 -14.43 17.41 -11.21
C LYS A 121 -13.41 18.55 -11.29
N SER A 122 -12.95 19.07 -10.17
CA SER A 122 -12.02 20.21 -10.11
C SER A 122 -10.56 19.81 -9.87
N SER A 123 -10.26 18.54 -9.61
CA SER A 123 -8.92 18.06 -9.29
C SER A 123 -8.24 17.35 -10.46
N GLN A 124 -6.93 17.17 -10.38
CA GLN A 124 -6.09 16.40 -11.30
C GLN A 124 -5.58 15.10 -10.65
N ILE A 125 -5.60 15.07 -9.34
CA ILE A 125 -5.16 13.93 -8.56
C ILE A 125 -6.22 13.62 -7.51
N ILE A 126 -6.52 12.33 -7.32
CA ILE A 126 -7.30 11.81 -6.20
C ILE A 126 -6.38 10.94 -5.36
N MET A 127 -6.20 11.29 -4.08
CA MET A 127 -5.40 10.53 -3.13
C MET A 127 -6.30 9.88 -2.09
N LEU A 128 -6.31 8.56 -2.04
CA LEU A 128 -6.99 7.78 -1.00
C LEU A 128 -5.98 7.42 0.09
N PRO A 129 -6.05 8.05 1.27
CA PRO A 129 -5.06 7.87 2.32
C PRO A 129 -5.25 6.55 3.08
N GLY A 130 -4.28 6.26 3.92
CA GLY A 130 -4.34 5.15 4.86
C GLY A 130 -5.24 5.43 6.07
N GLY A 131 -5.42 4.43 6.89
CA GLY A 131 -6.23 4.45 8.09
C GLY A 131 -7.08 3.18 8.20
N PHE A 132 -8.16 3.29 8.96
CA PHE A 132 -9.09 2.19 9.25
C PHE A 132 -10.52 2.69 9.02
N SER A 133 -10.90 2.92 7.78
CA SER A 133 -12.21 3.48 7.44
C SER A 133 -13.35 2.60 7.97
N ALA A 134 -14.22 3.23 8.79
CA ALA A 134 -15.31 2.59 9.54
C ALA A 134 -14.87 1.48 10.52
N GLY A 135 -13.60 1.46 10.93
CA GLY A 135 -13.01 0.42 11.77
C GLY A 135 -12.49 -0.78 10.98
N ASP A 136 -11.78 -1.67 11.67
CA ASP A 136 -11.35 -2.95 11.08
C ASP A 136 -12.57 -3.87 10.94
N GLU A 137 -13.06 -4.00 9.72
CA GLU A 137 -14.18 -4.88 9.43
C GLU A 137 -13.69 -6.32 9.18
N PRO A 138 -14.42 -7.35 9.67
CA PRO A 138 -14.01 -8.75 9.55
C PRO A 138 -13.77 -9.24 8.12
N ASP A 139 -14.40 -8.62 7.14
CA ASP A 139 -14.31 -9.04 5.73
C ASP A 139 -13.45 -8.09 4.88
N GLY A 140 -12.56 -7.36 5.50
CA GLY A 140 -11.57 -6.52 4.83
C GLY A 140 -11.91 -5.04 4.80
N SER A 141 -10.89 -4.26 5.12
CA SER A 141 -10.94 -2.81 5.20
C SER A 141 -11.26 -2.14 3.86
N GLY A 142 -11.73 -0.90 3.92
CA GLY A 142 -12.02 -0.10 2.72
C GLY A 142 -13.43 -0.28 2.15
N LYS A 143 -14.29 -1.14 2.71
CA LYS A 143 -15.66 -1.36 2.22
C LYS A 143 -16.53 -0.11 2.28
N PHE A 144 -16.44 0.66 3.37
CA PHE A 144 -17.23 1.86 3.54
C PHE A 144 -16.92 2.89 2.45
N ILE A 145 -15.65 3.17 2.21
CA ILE A 145 -15.22 4.07 1.12
C ILE A 145 -15.66 3.51 -0.22
N ALA A 146 -15.43 2.22 -0.48
CA ALA A 146 -15.84 1.58 -1.72
C ALA A 146 -17.35 1.67 -1.97
N THR A 147 -18.17 1.57 -0.93
CA THR A 147 -19.63 1.76 -1.03
C THR A 147 -19.99 3.18 -1.46
N VAL A 148 -19.34 4.19 -0.88
CA VAL A 148 -19.56 5.60 -1.28
C VAL A 148 -19.12 5.83 -2.72
N PHE A 149 -17.98 5.27 -3.13
CA PHE A 149 -17.46 5.42 -4.50
C PHE A 149 -18.30 4.67 -5.55
N ARG A 150 -19.11 3.67 -5.15
CA ARG A 150 -20.11 3.02 -6.01
C ARG A 150 -21.41 3.80 -6.13
N ASN A 151 -21.57 4.91 -5.41
CA ASN A 151 -22.70 5.82 -5.69
C ASN A 151 -22.64 6.23 -7.17
N PRO A 152 -23.75 6.13 -7.94
CA PRO A 152 -23.73 6.37 -9.39
C PRO A 152 -23.13 7.72 -9.79
N ARG A 153 -23.39 8.78 -9.02
CA ARG A 153 -22.87 10.13 -9.29
C ARG A 153 -21.37 10.23 -9.10
N VAL A 154 -20.85 9.56 -8.05
CA VAL A 154 -19.39 9.50 -7.78
C VAL A 154 -18.71 8.64 -8.83
N GLN A 155 -19.31 7.49 -9.16
CA GLN A 155 -18.77 6.59 -10.20
C GLN A 155 -18.68 7.29 -11.56
N GLU A 156 -19.72 8.03 -11.96
CA GLU A 156 -19.70 8.81 -13.19
C GLU A 156 -18.56 9.84 -13.17
N ALA A 157 -18.44 10.60 -12.08
CA ALA A 157 -17.38 11.60 -11.94
C ALA A 157 -15.98 10.99 -12.02
N ILE A 158 -15.76 9.79 -11.44
CA ILE A 158 -14.48 9.06 -11.52
C ILE A 158 -14.22 8.58 -12.95
N ASN A 159 -15.24 8.06 -13.65
CA ASN A 159 -15.09 7.63 -15.02
C ASN A 159 -14.69 8.82 -15.93
N GLU A 160 -15.35 9.96 -15.80
CA GLU A 160 -14.97 11.19 -16.51
C GLU A 160 -13.55 11.65 -16.16
N PHE A 161 -13.20 11.60 -14.86
CA PHE A 161 -11.88 11.97 -14.36
C PHE A 161 -10.76 11.13 -14.97
N LEU A 162 -10.94 9.82 -15.08
CA LEU A 162 -9.93 8.89 -15.61
C LEU A 162 -9.88 8.90 -17.14
N THR A 163 -11.05 8.95 -17.83
CA THR A 163 -11.11 8.76 -19.28
C THR A 163 -11.01 10.04 -20.08
N GLN A 164 -11.52 11.15 -19.53
CA GLN A 164 -11.59 12.43 -20.26
C GLN A 164 -10.56 13.45 -19.80
N LYS A 165 -10.20 13.40 -18.49
CA LYS A 165 -9.26 14.36 -17.89
C LYS A 165 -7.85 13.83 -17.71
N ASP A 166 -7.60 12.56 -18.05
CA ASP A 166 -6.31 11.90 -17.83
C ASP A 166 -5.82 12.05 -16.37
N GLY A 167 -6.77 12.00 -15.42
CA GLY A 167 -6.52 12.20 -13.99
C GLY A 167 -5.77 11.03 -13.36
N LEU A 168 -5.05 11.30 -12.29
CA LEU A 168 -4.26 10.31 -11.56
C LEU A 168 -4.93 9.94 -10.23
N MET A 169 -4.91 8.65 -9.90
CA MET A 169 -5.33 8.16 -8.59
C MET A 169 -4.15 7.48 -7.88
N LEU A 170 -4.06 7.70 -6.58
CA LEU A 170 -3.12 7.01 -5.69
C LEU A 170 -3.87 6.50 -4.47
N GLY A 171 -3.66 5.26 -4.09
CA GLY A 171 -4.18 4.67 -2.86
C GLY A 171 -3.06 4.05 -2.04
N ILE A 172 -2.96 4.41 -0.77
CA ILE A 172 -1.95 3.88 0.14
C ILE A 172 -2.64 3.15 1.28
N CYS A 173 -2.19 1.93 1.62
CA CYS A 173 -2.71 1.12 2.72
C CYS A 173 -4.24 0.91 2.58
N ASN A 174 -5.06 1.50 3.44
CA ASN A 174 -6.52 1.45 3.33
C ASN A 174 -7.03 1.98 1.97
N GLY A 175 -6.40 3.03 1.44
CA GLY A 175 -6.70 3.54 0.10
C GLY A 175 -6.37 2.53 -1.01
N PHE A 176 -5.30 1.75 -0.89
CA PHE A 176 -4.99 0.68 -1.83
C PHE A 176 -6.04 -0.44 -1.77
N GLN A 177 -6.48 -0.82 -0.57
CA GLN A 177 -7.60 -1.76 -0.39
C GLN A 177 -8.86 -1.28 -1.11
N VAL A 178 -9.18 0.02 -1.03
CA VAL A 178 -10.32 0.63 -1.73
C VAL A 178 -10.16 0.51 -3.25
N LEU A 179 -8.99 0.85 -3.80
CA LEU A 179 -8.74 0.78 -5.24
C LEU A 179 -8.93 -0.65 -5.78
N ILE A 180 -8.41 -1.65 -5.06
CA ILE A 180 -8.59 -3.07 -5.40
C ILE A 180 -10.07 -3.46 -5.33
N LYS A 181 -10.77 -3.12 -4.25
CA LYS A 181 -12.20 -3.47 -4.08
C LYS A 181 -13.11 -2.82 -5.11
N LEU A 182 -12.73 -1.66 -5.61
CA LEU A 182 -13.46 -0.98 -6.68
C LEU A 182 -13.13 -1.55 -8.06
N GLY A 183 -12.02 -2.25 -8.23
CA GLY A 183 -11.51 -2.70 -9.53
C GLY A 183 -10.73 -1.60 -10.28
N LEU A 184 -10.56 -0.42 -9.68
CA LEU A 184 -9.75 0.65 -10.26
C LEU A 184 -8.31 0.19 -10.49
N VAL A 185 -7.80 -0.63 -9.61
CA VAL A 185 -6.58 -1.40 -9.79
C VAL A 185 -6.97 -2.88 -9.75
N PRO A 186 -6.61 -3.68 -10.74
CA PRO A 186 -5.75 -3.40 -11.91
C PRO A 186 -6.50 -2.95 -13.18
N TYR A 187 -7.81 -2.80 -13.15
CA TYR A 187 -8.62 -2.72 -14.37
C TYR A 187 -8.86 -1.30 -14.91
N GLY A 188 -8.62 -0.26 -14.12
CA GLY A 188 -8.80 1.14 -14.52
C GLY A 188 -10.25 1.63 -14.52
N GLU A 189 -11.20 0.84 -14.01
CA GLU A 189 -12.62 1.20 -13.95
C GLU A 189 -13.28 0.62 -12.69
N ILE A 190 -14.35 1.26 -12.23
CA ILE A 190 -15.16 0.72 -11.14
C ILE A 190 -16.03 -0.40 -11.68
N ARG A 191 -15.82 -1.60 -11.16
CA ARG A 191 -16.58 -2.81 -11.54
C ARG A 191 -17.00 -3.64 -10.32
N VAL A 192 -17.93 -4.54 -10.54
CA VAL A 192 -18.28 -5.55 -9.55
C VAL A 192 -17.13 -6.59 -9.54
N PRO A 193 -16.53 -6.89 -8.39
CA PRO A 193 -15.47 -7.90 -8.31
C PRO A 193 -15.98 -9.28 -8.76
N SER A 194 -15.20 -9.96 -9.59
CA SER A 194 -15.41 -11.39 -9.88
C SER A 194 -14.73 -12.25 -8.82
N GLU A 195 -15.04 -13.53 -8.78
CA GLU A 195 -14.38 -14.49 -7.89
C GLU A 195 -12.87 -14.61 -8.13
N SER A 196 -12.43 -14.34 -9.36
CA SER A 196 -11.01 -14.34 -9.76
C SER A 196 -10.32 -12.99 -9.61
N ALA A 197 -11.03 -11.93 -9.17
CA ALA A 197 -10.43 -10.62 -9.01
C ALA A 197 -9.36 -10.63 -7.91
N PRO A 198 -8.25 -9.89 -8.08
CA PRO A 198 -7.26 -9.77 -7.02
C PRO A 198 -7.88 -9.10 -5.81
N THR A 199 -7.35 -9.42 -4.64
CA THR A 199 -7.80 -8.84 -3.38
C THR A 199 -6.65 -8.60 -2.41
N LEU A 200 -6.88 -7.76 -1.40
CA LEU A 200 -6.05 -7.64 -0.22
C LEU A 200 -6.78 -8.28 0.96
N THR A 201 -6.07 -9.11 1.71
CA THR A 201 -6.62 -9.86 2.84
C THR A 201 -5.66 -9.87 4.04
N TYR A 202 -6.00 -10.62 5.07
CA TYR A 202 -5.24 -10.71 6.32
C TYR A 202 -3.79 -11.17 6.09
N ASN A 203 -2.88 -10.57 6.85
CA ASN A 203 -1.50 -11.03 6.92
C ASN A 203 -1.45 -12.51 7.31
N ASN A 204 -0.51 -13.27 6.72
CA ASN A 204 -0.34 -14.71 7.03
C ASN A 204 -0.14 -14.97 8.51
N ILE A 205 0.50 -14.06 9.23
CA ILE A 205 0.74 -14.18 10.67
C ILE A 205 -0.52 -13.93 11.52
N GLY A 206 -1.66 -13.57 10.91
CA GLY A 206 -2.93 -13.37 11.60
C GLY A 206 -3.01 -12.16 12.52
N ARG A 207 -2.09 -11.21 12.39
CA ARG A 207 -2.06 -9.98 13.19
C ARG A 207 -1.43 -8.80 12.48
N HIS A 208 -1.59 -7.63 13.07
CA HIS A 208 -0.98 -6.38 12.62
C HIS A 208 0.56 -6.49 12.59
N GLN A 209 1.16 -5.99 11.52
CA GLN A 209 2.60 -5.86 11.36
C GLN A 209 2.96 -4.38 11.21
N ALA A 210 3.93 -3.93 12.02
CA ALA A 210 4.49 -2.59 11.95
C ALA A 210 6.02 -2.71 11.92
N LYS A 211 6.62 -2.40 10.78
CA LYS A 211 8.08 -2.51 10.59
C LYS A 211 8.54 -1.69 9.38
N ILE A 212 9.84 -1.58 9.22
CA ILE A 212 10.43 -1.10 7.97
C ILE A 212 10.56 -2.29 7.02
N ALA A 213 9.84 -2.24 5.91
CA ALA A 213 9.93 -3.23 4.84
C ALA A 213 10.88 -2.74 3.74
N ARG A 214 11.55 -3.69 3.09
CA ARG A 214 12.43 -3.42 1.95
C ARG A 214 11.68 -3.73 0.67
N THR A 215 11.53 -2.73 -0.19
CA THR A 215 10.79 -2.84 -1.45
C THR A 215 11.70 -2.53 -2.63
N ARG A 216 11.39 -3.13 -3.77
CA ARG A 216 12.08 -2.95 -5.04
C ARG A 216 11.11 -2.47 -6.10
N ILE A 217 11.50 -1.47 -6.89
CA ILE A 217 10.74 -1.05 -8.07
C ILE A 217 10.79 -2.19 -9.11
N SER A 218 9.64 -2.79 -9.37
CA SER A 218 9.47 -3.87 -10.35
C SER A 218 9.08 -3.36 -11.73
N SER A 219 8.39 -2.21 -11.78
CA SER A 219 7.96 -1.56 -13.02
C SER A 219 7.99 -0.04 -12.88
N ASN A 220 8.45 0.65 -13.89
CA ASN A 220 8.37 2.11 -14.01
C ASN A 220 7.30 2.58 -15.01
N LYS A 221 6.32 1.71 -15.30
CA LYS A 221 5.22 2.03 -16.23
C LYS A 221 4.25 3.06 -15.67
N SER A 222 3.98 2.98 -14.37
CA SER A 222 3.08 3.93 -13.70
C SER A 222 3.64 5.35 -13.75
N PRO A 223 2.82 6.39 -14.03
CA PRO A 223 3.25 7.79 -13.93
C PRO A 223 3.85 8.13 -12.55
N TRP A 224 3.40 7.48 -11.49
CA TRP A 224 3.94 7.65 -10.14
C TRP A 224 5.40 7.20 -10.00
N LEU A 225 5.84 6.26 -10.84
CA LEU A 225 7.18 5.67 -10.80
C LEU A 225 8.03 6.03 -12.04
N ALA A 226 7.54 6.92 -12.88
CA ALA A 226 8.19 7.28 -14.15
C ALA A 226 9.60 7.89 -14.00
N GLN A 227 9.94 8.40 -12.82
CA GLN A 227 11.26 8.97 -12.51
C GLN A 227 12.15 8.03 -11.70
N THR A 228 11.71 6.79 -11.46
CA THR A 228 12.50 5.76 -10.77
C THR A 228 13.11 4.79 -11.78
N ASN A 229 14.13 4.06 -11.34
CA ASN A 229 14.68 2.97 -12.13
C ASN A 229 14.14 1.63 -11.64
N VAL A 230 13.86 0.73 -12.58
CA VAL A 230 13.56 -0.66 -12.23
C VAL A 230 14.77 -1.26 -11.51
N GLY A 231 14.54 -1.79 -10.33
CA GLY A 231 15.61 -2.28 -9.46
C GLY A 231 15.98 -1.34 -8.31
N ASP A 232 15.53 -0.08 -8.31
CA ASP A 232 15.72 0.82 -7.16
C ASP A 232 15.12 0.21 -5.90
N ILE A 233 15.83 0.35 -4.79
CA ILE A 233 15.44 -0.20 -3.49
C ILE A 233 15.03 0.93 -2.55
N HIS A 234 13.88 0.74 -1.92
CA HIS A 234 13.37 1.65 -0.91
C HIS A 234 13.09 0.92 0.41
N ASN A 235 13.28 1.62 1.51
CA ASN A 235 12.87 1.16 2.84
C ASN A 235 11.61 1.94 3.23
N ILE A 236 10.50 1.23 3.33
CA ILE A 236 9.16 1.81 3.54
C ILE A 236 8.65 1.39 4.92
N ALA A 237 8.15 2.33 5.69
CA ALA A 237 7.43 2.02 6.92
C ALA A 237 6.07 1.43 6.57
N ILE A 238 5.78 0.24 7.09
CA ILE A 238 4.49 -0.42 6.96
C ILE A 238 3.80 -0.54 8.32
N SER A 239 2.47 -0.50 8.29
CA SER A 239 1.63 -0.67 9.49
C SER A 239 0.24 -1.14 9.05
N HIS A 240 0.02 -2.44 9.00
CA HIS A 240 -1.24 -3.03 8.53
C HIS A 240 -1.50 -4.44 9.06
N GLY A 241 -2.78 -4.81 9.19
CA GLY A 241 -3.27 -6.15 9.50
C GLY A 241 -3.72 -6.91 8.24
N GLU A 242 -4.07 -6.18 7.19
CA GLU A 242 -4.63 -6.68 5.94
C GLU A 242 -3.87 -6.07 4.74
N GLY A 243 -2.69 -6.56 4.47
CA GLY A 243 -1.86 -6.11 3.35
C GLY A 243 -1.49 -7.23 2.38
N LYS A 244 -1.96 -8.47 2.62
CA LYS A 244 -1.64 -9.62 1.79
C LYS A 244 -2.34 -9.54 0.44
N PHE A 245 -1.57 -9.30 -0.61
CA PHE A 245 -2.06 -9.39 -1.98
C PHE A 245 -2.28 -10.85 -2.38
N VAL A 246 -3.45 -11.13 -2.95
CA VAL A 246 -3.85 -12.46 -3.45
C VAL A 246 -4.44 -12.30 -4.84
N ALA A 247 -3.98 -13.14 -5.76
CA ALA A 247 -4.51 -13.25 -7.12
C ALA A 247 -4.34 -14.68 -7.63
N SER A 248 -5.06 -15.05 -8.70
CA SER A 248 -4.80 -16.31 -9.41
C SER A 248 -3.50 -16.21 -10.24
N GLU A 249 -2.93 -17.37 -10.58
CA GLU A 249 -1.74 -17.41 -11.45
C GLU A 249 -1.98 -16.75 -12.82
N ASP A 250 -3.20 -16.86 -13.36
CA ASP A 250 -3.55 -16.24 -14.64
C ASP A 250 -3.53 -14.70 -14.53
N VAL A 251 -4.15 -14.17 -13.48
CA VAL A 251 -4.14 -12.73 -13.19
C VAL A 251 -2.71 -12.24 -12.96
N MET A 252 -1.90 -12.99 -12.21
CA MET A 252 -0.49 -12.61 -12.00
C MET A 252 0.28 -12.56 -13.31
N ARG A 253 0.12 -13.53 -14.19
CA ARG A 253 0.77 -13.51 -15.52
C ARG A 253 0.38 -12.28 -16.34
N GLU A 254 -0.90 -11.89 -16.31
CA GLU A 254 -1.36 -10.68 -16.97
C GLU A 254 -0.75 -9.41 -16.35
N LEU A 255 -0.74 -9.31 -15.03
CA LEU A 255 -0.15 -8.15 -14.33
C LEU A 255 1.33 -8.00 -14.64
N ILE A 256 2.09 -9.11 -14.66
CA ILE A 256 3.52 -9.12 -14.99
C ILE A 256 3.71 -8.71 -16.45
N ALA A 257 3.00 -9.35 -17.38
CA ALA A 257 3.13 -9.08 -18.82
C ALA A 257 2.78 -7.62 -19.17
N ASN A 258 1.81 -7.06 -18.46
CA ASN A 258 1.38 -5.67 -18.64
C ASN A 258 2.24 -4.65 -17.88
N GLY A 259 3.23 -5.08 -17.08
CA GLY A 259 4.04 -4.20 -16.23
C GLY A 259 3.24 -3.50 -15.14
N GLN A 260 2.20 -4.15 -14.62
CA GLN A 260 1.31 -3.60 -13.59
C GLN A 260 1.79 -3.92 -12.17
N VAL A 261 2.73 -4.85 -11.98
CA VAL A 261 3.39 -5.03 -10.69
C VAL A 261 4.38 -3.89 -10.48
N ALA A 262 4.00 -2.93 -9.66
CA ALA A 262 4.76 -1.71 -9.42
C ALA A 262 5.99 -1.98 -8.53
N THR A 263 5.77 -2.65 -7.41
CA THR A 263 6.79 -2.92 -6.40
C THR A 263 6.65 -4.33 -5.82
N GLN A 264 7.79 -4.89 -5.39
CA GLN A 264 7.86 -6.17 -4.67
C GLN A 264 8.63 -6.02 -3.37
N TYR A 265 8.24 -6.81 -2.35
CA TYR A 265 9.06 -7.03 -1.16
C TYR A 265 10.28 -7.87 -1.54
N VAL A 266 11.46 -7.47 -1.04
CA VAL A 266 12.72 -8.15 -1.35
C VAL A 266 13.59 -8.34 -0.12
N ASP A 267 14.44 -9.37 -0.16
CA ASP A 267 15.46 -9.65 0.84
C ASP A 267 16.68 -8.72 0.73
N PHE A 268 17.73 -9.01 1.51
CA PHE A 268 18.99 -8.24 1.45
C PHE A 268 19.79 -8.46 0.15
N ASN A 269 19.49 -9.52 -0.61
CA ASN A 269 20.08 -9.77 -1.94
C ASN A 269 19.29 -9.08 -3.06
N ASN A 270 18.22 -8.33 -2.71
CA ASN A 270 17.27 -7.68 -3.63
C ASN A 270 16.42 -8.68 -4.45
N GLU A 271 16.25 -9.90 -3.93
CA GLU A 271 15.43 -10.94 -4.53
C GLU A 271 14.06 -11.01 -3.84
N ALA A 272 12.99 -11.19 -4.64
CA ALA A 272 11.65 -11.37 -4.14
C ALA A 272 11.53 -12.66 -3.32
N THR A 273 10.83 -12.62 -2.18
CA THR A 273 10.79 -13.74 -1.27
C THR A 273 9.45 -13.90 -0.55
N TYR A 274 9.15 -15.13 -0.13
CA TYR A 274 8.05 -15.43 0.79
C TYR A 274 8.44 -15.39 2.25
N ASP A 275 9.73 -15.19 2.58
CA ASP A 275 10.16 -15.07 3.95
C ASP A 275 9.43 -13.89 4.63
N ILE A 276 8.75 -14.20 5.74
CA ILE A 276 7.93 -13.21 6.48
C ILE A 276 8.76 -12.07 7.08
N GLU A 277 10.07 -12.25 7.21
CA GLU A 277 10.96 -11.18 7.63
C GLU A 277 10.94 -10.04 6.61
N PHE A 278 10.88 -10.37 5.32
CA PHE A 278 10.94 -9.41 4.19
C PHE A 278 9.57 -9.19 3.53
N ASN A 279 8.71 -10.22 3.47
CA ASN A 279 7.35 -10.15 2.96
C ASN A 279 6.35 -10.28 4.12
N PRO A 280 6.15 -9.22 4.91
CA PRO A 280 5.55 -9.29 6.24
C PRO A 280 4.07 -9.65 6.25
N ASN A 281 3.39 -9.52 5.13
CA ASN A 281 1.99 -9.91 4.96
C ASN A 281 1.82 -11.25 4.24
N GLY A 282 2.88 -11.79 3.64
CA GLY A 282 2.82 -13.03 2.86
C GLY A 282 2.16 -12.85 1.50
N SER A 283 2.31 -11.68 0.89
CA SER A 283 1.77 -11.35 -0.42
C SER A 283 2.23 -12.32 -1.50
N PHE A 284 1.29 -12.73 -2.35
CA PHE A 284 1.55 -13.57 -3.51
C PHE A 284 2.54 -12.87 -4.45
N TYR A 285 3.54 -13.61 -4.96
CA TYR A 285 4.67 -13.05 -5.73
C TYR A 285 5.40 -11.89 -5.04
N ALA A 286 5.30 -11.79 -3.71
CA ALA A 286 5.85 -10.69 -2.92
C ALA A 286 5.38 -9.30 -3.38
N VAL A 287 4.21 -9.20 -4.00
CA VAL A 287 3.65 -7.94 -4.48
C VAL A 287 3.40 -7.00 -3.31
N GLU A 288 3.99 -5.81 -3.37
CA GLU A 288 3.75 -4.73 -2.40
C GLU A 288 2.80 -3.69 -2.98
N GLY A 289 2.92 -3.39 -4.28
CA GLY A 289 2.05 -2.43 -4.97
C GLY A 289 1.84 -2.79 -6.44
N ILE A 290 0.68 -2.38 -6.98
CA ILE A 290 0.31 -2.51 -8.39
C ILE A 290 -0.28 -1.20 -8.92
#